data_1aaa73a8e888cb891120795bf76d2442
#
_entry.id   1aaa73a8e888cb891120795bf76d2442
#
_cell.length_a   1.000
_cell.length_b   1.000
_cell.length_c   1.000
_cell.angle_alpha   90.00
_cell.angle_beta   90.00
_cell.angle_gamma   90.00
#
_symmetry.space_group_name_H-M   'P 1'
#
loop_
_entity.id
_entity.type
_entity.pdbx_description
1 polymer ?
#
loop_
_entity_poly.entity_id
_entity_poly.type
_entity_poly.pdbx_seq_one_letter_code
_entity_poly.pdbx_strand_id
1 'polypeptide(L)'
;MFGGLLIFLLTTGISFAVIRSLKARYPAVVDEPLMKKMYWFHILMSLAYFGYISFNPSDSRAYYEKVLMGYRGETWMDFYGTSTTFIEFVGYPFVHFFGFSYEGVMVLFSFFGFLGFAYFYVFFKENLKFKHYYMGYDLVTIIFFLPNLHFWSSSFGKGSIIFLGLGLFFYGITNVRQRLIPLLIGGLIIYHVRPHIMLVVLVSSTMGFVFSSKGVSVFLRVVFLAGASVAFFFIYKDVLAMVGIDEEQFITQGLDLSHRAKELSKATSGIDISQYSLPMQVFTFLYRPLFVDAPGMLGIIVSFENVFY
;
A
#
# COMPACT_ATOMS: atom_id res chain seq x y z
N MET A 1 -13.35 -8.09 22.79
CA MET A 1 -14.18 -8.83 21.81
C MET A 1 -15.36 -8.02 21.29
N PHE A 2 -16.23 -7.45 22.12
CA PHE A 2 -17.41 -6.70 21.65
C PHE A 2 -17.06 -5.47 20.80
N GLY A 3 -15.98 -4.77 21.10
CA GLY A 3 -15.53 -3.60 20.32
C GLY A 3 -15.19 -3.94 18.86
N GLY A 4 -14.50 -5.05 18.63
CA GLY A 4 -14.15 -5.49 17.26
C GLY A 4 -15.37 -5.80 16.39
N LEU A 5 -16.40 -6.44 16.97
CA LEU A 5 -17.65 -6.74 16.24
C LEU A 5 -18.42 -5.45 15.85
N LEU A 6 -18.52 -4.50 16.79
CA LEU A 6 -19.18 -3.22 16.49
C LEU A 6 -18.46 -2.47 15.38
N ILE A 7 -17.12 -2.40 15.43
CA ILE A 7 -16.31 -1.75 14.40
C ILE A 7 -16.46 -2.48 13.07
N PHE A 8 -16.51 -3.82 13.07
CA PHE A 8 -16.74 -4.60 11.88
C PHE A 8 -18.11 -4.29 11.23
N LEU A 9 -19.17 -4.19 12.02
CA LEU A 9 -20.51 -3.84 11.49
C LEU A 9 -20.52 -2.41 10.93
N LEU A 10 -19.91 -1.46 11.62
CA LEU A 10 -19.81 -0.08 11.17
C LEU A 10 -19.00 0.04 9.88
N THR A 11 -17.80 -0.55 9.82
CA THR A 11 -16.95 -0.51 8.62
C THR A 11 -17.57 -1.26 7.45
N THR A 12 -18.33 -2.34 7.68
CA THR A 12 -19.10 -3.03 6.65
C THR A 12 -20.18 -2.11 6.07
N GLY A 13 -20.95 -1.44 6.94
CA GLY A 13 -21.96 -0.48 6.52
C GLY A 13 -21.37 0.68 5.68
N ILE A 14 -20.26 1.25 6.16
CA ILE A 14 -19.54 2.31 5.44
C ILE A 14 -18.98 1.80 4.10
N SER A 15 -18.40 0.58 4.06
CA SER A 15 -17.89 -0.01 2.81
C SER A 15 -18.99 -0.16 1.77
N PHE A 16 -20.18 -0.61 2.17
CA PHE A 16 -21.30 -0.74 1.25
C PHE A 16 -21.86 0.63 0.83
N ALA A 17 -21.86 1.62 1.71
CA ALA A 17 -22.20 2.99 1.36
C ALA A 17 -21.22 3.57 0.33
N VAL A 18 -19.91 3.36 0.52
CA VAL A 18 -18.87 3.75 -0.45
C VAL A 18 -19.10 3.06 -1.80
N ILE A 19 -19.32 1.74 -1.83
CA ILE A 19 -19.59 0.99 -3.07
C ILE A 19 -20.80 1.59 -3.80
N ARG A 20 -21.89 1.85 -3.10
CA ARG A 20 -23.10 2.46 -3.68
C ARG A 20 -22.83 3.87 -4.20
N SER A 21 -22.10 4.68 -3.45
CA SER A 21 -21.71 6.03 -3.86
C SER A 21 -20.84 6.00 -5.13
N LEU A 22 -19.87 5.09 -5.19
CA LEU A 22 -19.05 4.89 -6.39
C LEU A 22 -19.90 4.40 -7.57
N LYS A 23 -20.85 3.48 -7.35
CA LYS A 23 -21.80 3.03 -8.39
C LYS A 23 -22.66 4.18 -8.90
N ALA A 24 -23.19 5.03 -8.03
CA ALA A 24 -24.00 6.18 -8.41
C ALA A 24 -23.17 7.20 -9.22
N ARG A 25 -21.91 7.42 -8.83
CA ARG A 25 -21.00 8.35 -9.51
C ARG A 25 -20.43 7.80 -10.83
N TYR A 26 -20.20 6.49 -10.92
CA TYR A 26 -19.58 5.81 -12.05
C TYR A 26 -20.43 4.62 -12.53
N PRO A 27 -21.67 4.83 -13.00
CA PRO A 27 -22.61 3.75 -13.30
C PRO A 27 -22.14 2.80 -14.40
N ALA A 28 -21.34 3.28 -15.36
CA ALA A 28 -20.79 2.48 -16.45
C ALA A 28 -19.51 1.71 -16.08
N VAL A 29 -18.85 2.09 -14.97
CA VAL A 29 -17.53 1.58 -14.57
C VAL A 29 -17.65 0.57 -13.43
N VAL A 30 -18.47 0.89 -12.43
CA VAL A 30 -18.56 0.13 -11.19
C VAL A 30 -19.58 -1.01 -11.34
N ASP A 31 -19.12 -2.23 -11.12
CA ASP A 31 -19.93 -3.43 -10.91
C ASP A 31 -20.12 -3.62 -9.39
N GLU A 32 -21.28 -3.22 -8.89
CA GLU A 32 -21.57 -3.26 -7.44
C GLU A 32 -21.57 -4.68 -6.87
N PRO A 33 -22.17 -5.70 -7.52
CA PRO A 33 -22.07 -7.09 -7.08
C PRO A 33 -20.64 -7.59 -6.99
N LEU A 34 -19.81 -7.28 -7.97
CA LEU A 34 -18.39 -7.67 -7.98
C LEU A 34 -17.62 -7.01 -6.82
N MET A 35 -17.82 -5.71 -6.59
CA MET A 35 -17.16 -5.01 -5.48
C MET A 35 -17.60 -5.54 -4.11
N LYS A 36 -18.87 -5.97 -3.95
CA LYS A 36 -19.33 -6.63 -2.73
C LYS A 36 -18.67 -8.01 -2.55
N LYS A 37 -18.49 -8.78 -3.63
CA LYS A 37 -17.73 -10.04 -3.58
C LYS A 37 -16.28 -9.79 -3.19
N MET A 38 -15.65 -8.77 -3.75
CA MET A 38 -14.28 -8.36 -3.41
C MET A 38 -14.17 -7.93 -1.94
N TYR A 39 -15.16 -7.21 -1.40
CA TYR A 39 -15.22 -6.88 0.03
C TYR A 39 -15.23 -8.14 0.91
N TRP A 40 -16.09 -9.09 0.64
CA TRP A 40 -16.16 -10.32 1.43
C TRP A 40 -14.92 -11.19 1.28
N PHE A 41 -14.31 -11.20 0.10
CA PHE A 41 -13.02 -11.84 -0.10
C PHE A 41 -11.91 -11.17 0.71
N HIS A 42 -11.90 -9.84 0.77
CA HIS A 42 -10.96 -9.08 1.60
C HIS A 42 -11.15 -9.39 3.10
N ILE A 43 -12.38 -9.50 3.57
CA ILE A 43 -12.68 -9.91 4.95
C ILE A 43 -12.20 -11.36 5.22
N LEU A 44 -12.40 -12.27 4.29
CA LEU A 44 -11.87 -13.63 4.40
C LEU A 44 -10.35 -13.63 4.55
N MET A 45 -9.64 -12.85 3.74
CA MET A 45 -8.19 -12.72 3.84
C MET A 45 -7.73 -12.01 5.11
N SER A 46 -8.52 -11.06 5.61
CA SER A 46 -8.29 -10.42 6.91
C SER A 46 -8.39 -11.44 8.06
N LEU A 47 -9.37 -12.32 8.03
CA LEU A 47 -9.50 -13.41 9.00
C LEU A 47 -8.34 -14.41 8.88
N ALA A 48 -7.93 -14.74 7.65
CA ALA A 48 -6.78 -15.60 7.40
C ALA A 48 -5.49 -14.97 7.96
N TYR A 49 -5.27 -13.67 7.75
CA TYR A 49 -4.13 -12.95 8.34
C TYR A 49 -4.20 -12.95 9.87
N PHE A 50 -5.36 -12.67 10.45
CA PHE A 50 -5.55 -12.70 11.91
C PHE A 50 -5.26 -14.09 12.52
N GLY A 51 -5.72 -15.14 11.84
CA GLY A 51 -5.37 -16.52 12.19
C GLY A 51 -3.87 -16.79 12.10
N TYR A 52 -3.22 -16.34 11.04
CA TYR A 52 -1.77 -16.49 10.85
C TYR A 52 -0.95 -15.86 11.98
N ILE A 53 -1.26 -14.61 12.36
CA ILE A 53 -0.51 -13.89 13.41
C ILE A 53 -0.82 -14.39 14.82
N SER A 54 -1.82 -15.24 14.99
CA SER A 54 -2.05 -15.92 16.27
C SER A 54 -0.97 -16.95 16.60
N PHE A 55 -0.25 -17.42 15.58
CA PHE A 55 0.82 -18.41 15.70
C PHE A 55 2.20 -17.88 15.25
N ASN A 56 2.24 -16.67 14.67
CA ASN A 56 3.46 -16.09 14.13
C ASN A 56 3.66 -14.67 14.65
N PRO A 57 4.92 -14.23 14.86
CA PRO A 57 5.22 -12.84 15.19
C PRO A 57 4.70 -11.89 14.12
N SER A 58 4.19 -10.73 14.53
CA SER A 58 3.69 -9.71 13.61
C SER A 58 3.98 -8.31 14.13
N ASP A 59 4.40 -7.44 13.21
CA ASP A 59 4.59 -6.02 13.47
C ASP A 59 3.31 -5.33 13.97
N SER A 60 2.13 -5.81 13.56
CA SER A 60 0.85 -5.22 13.92
C SER A 60 0.60 -5.23 15.43
N ARG A 61 0.99 -6.31 16.12
CA ARG A 61 0.90 -6.40 17.56
C ARG A 61 1.88 -5.47 18.24
N ALA A 62 3.12 -5.42 17.76
CA ALA A 62 4.13 -4.51 18.28
C ALA A 62 3.73 -3.02 18.13
N TYR A 63 3.10 -2.64 17.02
CA TYR A 63 2.58 -1.28 16.83
C TYR A 63 1.47 -0.97 17.83
N TYR A 64 0.52 -1.89 18.02
CA TYR A 64 -0.57 -1.73 18.97
C TYR A 64 -0.06 -1.57 20.42
N GLU A 65 0.85 -2.44 20.84
CA GLU A 65 1.43 -2.41 22.19
C GLU A 65 2.22 -1.12 22.43
N LYS A 66 3.02 -0.65 21.46
CA LYS A 66 3.75 0.62 21.55
C LYS A 66 2.82 1.82 21.69
N VAL A 67 1.71 1.83 20.95
CA VAL A 67 0.71 2.88 21.08
C VAL A 67 0.04 2.78 22.45
N LEU A 68 -0.44 1.60 22.86
CA LEU A 68 -1.14 1.38 24.13
C LEU A 68 -0.29 1.77 25.35
N MET A 69 1.02 1.47 25.31
CA MET A 69 1.95 1.76 26.40
C MET A 69 2.51 3.19 26.39
N GLY A 70 2.15 4.03 25.42
CA GLY A 70 2.73 5.37 25.30
C GLY A 70 4.24 5.37 25.05
N TYR A 71 4.77 4.39 24.30
CA TYR A 71 6.21 4.16 24.15
C TYR A 71 6.98 5.38 23.60
N ARG A 72 6.32 6.26 22.84
CA ARG A 72 6.95 7.47 22.27
C ARG A 72 6.66 8.73 23.08
N GLY A 73 5.68 8.70 23.97
CA GLY A 73 5.23 9.82 24.78
C GLY A 73 3.75 9.73 25.10
N GLU A 74 3.24 10.72 25.84
CA GLU A 74 1.87 10.74 26.34
C GLU A 74 0.88 11.40 25.38
N THR A 75 1.37 12.17 24.40
CA THR A 75 0.52 12.91 23.46
C THR A 75 0.49 12.28 22.08
N TRP A 76 -0.59 12.51 21.36
CA TRP A 76 -0.72 12.05 19.97
C TRP A 76 0.42 12.52 19.09
N MET A 77 0.87 13.78 19.27
CA MET A 77 1.93 14.36 18.44
C MET A 77 3.30 13.73 18.65
N ASP A 78 3.53 13.07 19.80
CA ASP A 78 4.79 12.35 20.07
C ASP A 78 4.97 11.13 19.12
N PHE A 79 3.86 10.66 18.56
CA PHE A 79 3.84 9.59 17.57
C PHE A 79 3.95 10.08 16.11
N TYR A 80 3.97 11.41 15.87
CA TYR A 80 4.08 11.93 14.52
C TYR A 80 5.46 11.65 13.92
N GLY A 81 5.48 11.19 12.66
CA GLY A 81 6.72 10.91 11.93
C GLY A 81 6.45 10.13 10.64
N THR A 82 7.46 9.47 10.11
CA THR A 82 7.36 8.67 8.89
C THR A 82 7.50 7.18 9.18
N SER A 83 7.16 6.33 8.22
CA SER A 83 7.29 4.87 8.28
C SER A 83 6.47 4.25 9.41
N THR A 84 7.07 3.54 10.33
CA THR A 84 6.41 2.88 11.48
C THR A 84 5.72 3.88 12.39
N THR A 85 6.39 5.00 12.67
CA THR A 85 5.87 6.07 13.53
C THR A 85 4.55 6.62 13.01
N PHE A 86 4.43 6.79 11.69
CA PHE A 86 3.18 7.23 11.09
C PHE A 86 2.02 6.23 11.28
N ILE A 87 2.30 4.92 11.23
CA ILE A 87 1.26 3.90 11.49
C ILE A 87 0.79 3.98 12.94
N GLU A 88 1.73 4.14 13.88
CA GLU A 88 1.43 4.34 15.30
C GLU A 88 0.64 5.65 15.53
N PHE A 89 1.02 6.74 14.84
CA PHE A 89 0.30 8.02 14.86
C PHE A 89 -1.16 7.89 14.36
N VAL A 90 -1.39 7.17 13.26
CA VAL A 90 -2.74 6.92 12.73
C VAL A 90 -3.55 6.02 13.68
N GLY A 91 -2.91 5.07 14.36
CA GLY A 91 -3.55 4.17 15.32
C GLY A 91 -3.90 4.83 16.66
N TYR A 92 -3.11 5.82 17.08
CA TYR A 92 -3.20 6.43 18.40
C TYR A 92 -4.61 6.94 18.79
N PRO A 93 -5.32 7.72 17.95
CA PRO A 93 -6.66 8.20 18.30
C PRO A 93 -7.64 7.06 18.59
N PHE A 94 -7.56 5.99 17.84
CA PHE A 94 -8.47 4.84 17.98
C PHE A 94 -8.21 4.05 19.26
N VAL A 95 -6.94 3.91 19.64
CA VAL A 95 -6.57 3.22 20.89
C VAL A 95 -6.85 4.08 22.11
N HIS A 96 -6.41 5.36 22.12
CA HIS A 96 -6.48 6.21 23.32
C HIS A 96 -7.80 6.99 23.45
N PHE A 97 -8.36 7.54 22.36
CA PHE A 97 -9.58 8.33 22.47
C PHE A 97 -10.84 7.46 22.37
N PHE A 98 -10.81 6.44 21.50
CA PHE A 98 -11.96 5.56 21.28
C PHE A 98 -11.87 4.21 22.02
N GLY A 99 -10.75 3.89 22.65
CA GLY A 99 -10.57 2.66 23.40
C GLY A 99 -10.67 1.37 22.59
N PHE A 100 -10.20 1.41 21.32
CA PHE A 100 -10.26 0.23 20.46
C PHE A 100 -9.31 -0.87 20.97
N SER A 101 -9.81 -2.09 21.02
CA SER A 101 -8.97 -3.27 21.23
C SER A 101 -8.10 -3.53 20.00
N TYR A 102 -7.12 -4.42 20.13
CA TYR A 102 -6.26 -4.83 19.02
C TYR A 102 -7.08 -5.32 17.82
N GLU A 103 -8.09 -6.17 18.05
CA GLU A 103 -9.00 -6.65 17.02
C GLU A 103 -9.76 -5.51 16.34
N GLY A 104 -10.18 -4.51 17.12
CA GLY A 104 -10.88 -3.33 16.59
C GLY A 104 -10.00 -2.51 15.66
N VAL A 105 -8.73 -2.29 16.01
CA VAL A 105 -7.78 -1.59 15.15
C VAL A 105 -7.46 -2.43 13.90
N MET A 106 -7.33 -3.75 14.04
CA MET A 106 -7.14 -4.66 12.90
C MET A 106 -8.27 -4.55 11.88
N VAL A 107 -9.52 -4.58 12.33
CA VAL A 107 -10.70 -4.41 11.47
C VAL A 107 -10.72 -3.04 10.80
N LEU A 108 -10.39 -1.98 11.53
CA LEU A 108 -10.32 -0.63 10.97
C LEU A 108 -9.27 -0.53 9.85
N PHE A 109 -8.09 -1.10 10.06
CA PHE A 109 -7.03 -1.04 9.06
C PHE A 109 -7.32 -1.96 7.87
N SER A 110 -8.01 -3.09 8.08
CA SER A 110 -8.58 -3.88 6.99
C SER A 110 -9.55 -3.05 6.15
N PHE A 111 -10.43 -2.28 6.78
CA PHE A 111 -11.32 -1.35 6.06
C PHE A 111 -10.54 -0.32 5.22
N PHE A 112 -9.45 0.24 5.73
CA PHE A 112 -8.58 1.13 4.94
C PHE A 112 -7.98 0.42 3.73
N GLY A 113 -7.52 -0.82 3.90
CA GLY A 113 -7.05 -1.65 2.78
C GLY A 113 -8.13 -1.87 1.72
N PHE A 114 -9.35 -2.20 2.15
CA PHE A 114 -10.49 -2.35 1.22
C PHE A 114 -10.81 -1.07 0.45
N LEU A 115 -10.75 0.10 1.09
CA LEU A 115 -10.91 1.38 0.38
C LEU A 115 -9.85 1.55 -0.72
N GLY A 116 -8.61 1.12 -0.48
CA GLY A 116 -7.57 1.07 -1.52
C GLY A 116 -8.02 0.26 -2.74
N PHE A 117 -8.56 -0.95 -2.53
CA PHE A 117 -9.12 -1.76 -3.62
C PHE A 117 -10.26 -1.06 -4.35
N ALA A 118 -11.17 -0.41 -3.63
CA ALA A 118 -12.31 0.27 -4.22
C ALA A 118 -11.87 1.41 -5.17
N TYR A 119 -10.89 2.22 -4.76
CA TYR A 119 -10.36 3.31 -5.59
C TYR A 119 -9.48 2.81 -6.73
N PHE A 120 -8.67 1.79 -6.53
CA PHE A 120 -7.91 1.13 -7.61
C PHE A 120 -8.86 0.50 -8.65
N TYR A 121 -9.94 -0.12 -8.21
CA TYR A 121 -10.93 -0.68 -9.12
C TYR A 121 -11.46 0.38 -10.08
N VAL A 122 -11.88 1.54 -9.56
CA VAL A 122 -12.34 2.65 -10.40
C VAL A 122 -11.23 3.11 -11.35
N PHE A 123 -10.02 3.31 -10.82
CA PHE A 123 -8.86 3.72 -11.62
C PHE A 123 -8.62 2.78 -12.81
N PHE A 124 -8.53 1.48 -12.58
CA PHE A 124 -8.23 0.52 -13.64
C PHE A 124 -9.38 0.43 -14.65
N LYS A 125 -10.63 0.37 -14.19
CA LYS A 125 -11.78 0.27 -15.08
C LYS A 125 -12.02 1.52 -15.94
N GLU A 126 -11.63 2.70 -15.47
CA GLU A 126 -11.69 3.94 -16.28
C GLU A 126 -10.56 4.02 -17.32
N ASN A 127 -9.38 3.50 -17.02
CA ASN A 127 -8.18 3.76 -17.82
C ASN A 127 -7.82 2.60 -18.76
N LEU A 128 -8.21 1.38 -18.46
CA LEU A 128 -7.96 0.24 -19.33
C LEU A 128 -9.02 0.20 -20.46
N LYS A 129 -8.56 0.52 -21.66
CA LYS A 129 -9.42 0.57 -22.86
C LYS A 129 -9.76 -0.80 -23.41
N PHE A 130 -8.86 -1.77 -23.26
CA PHE A 130 -9.01 -3.11 -23.78
C PHE A 130 -9.28 -4.08 -22.65
N LYS A 131 -10.27 -4.95 -22.86
CA LYS A 131 -10.57 -6.05 -21.93
C LYS A 131 -9.80 -7.27 -22.41
N HIS A 132 -8.96 -7.79 -21.54
CA HIS A 132 -8.27 -9.05 -21.74
C HIS A 132 -8.93 -10.13 -20.89
N TYR A 133 -9.22 -11.26 -21.50
CA TYR A 133 -9.86 -12.37 -20.81
C TYR A 133 -8.90 -13.56 -20.73
N TYR A 134 -8.86 -14.17 -19.55
CA TYR A 134 -8.20 -15.45 -19.33
C TYR A 134 -9.22 -16.43 -18.76
N MET A 135 -9.40 -17.58 -19.40
CA MET A 135 -10.41 -18.59 -19.04
C MET A 135 -11.85 -18.02 -18.88
N GLY A 136 -12.22 -17.03 -19.68
CA GLY A 136 -13.54 -16.37 -19.61
C GLY A 136 -13.69 -15.28 -18.54
N TYR A 137 -12.68 -15.05 -17.71
CA TYR A 137 -12.65 -13.98 -16.71
C TYR A 137 -11.85 -12.78 -17.19
N ASP A 138 -12.34 -11.58 -16.90
CA ASP A 138 -11.58 -10.34 -17.11
C ASP A 138 -10.31 -10.34 -16.25
N LEU A 139 -9.16 -10.14 -16.88
CA LEU A 139 -7.84 -10.19 -16.23
C LEU A 139 -7.73 -9.24 -15.04
N VAL A 140 -8.31 -8.03 -15.16
CA VAL A 140 -8.36 -7.07 -14.05
C VAL A 140 -9.11 -7.67 -12.86
N THR A 141 -10.21 -8.36 -13.11
CA THR A 141 -10.97 -9.04 -12.06
C THR A 141 -10.13 -10.13 -11.39
N ILE A 142 -9.39 -10.93 -12.17
CA ILE A 142 -8.49 -11.95 -11.59
C ILE A 142 -7.47 -11.32 -10.66
N ILE A 143 -6.79 -10.25 -11.11
CA ILE A 143 -5.78 -9.54 -10.31
C ILE A 143 -6.39 -9.01 -9.00
N PHE A 144 -7.62 -8.48 -9.05
CA PHE A 144 -8.31 -7.99 -7.86
C PHE A 144 -8.78 -9.09 -6.89
N PHE A 145 -8.67 -10.35 -7.24
CA PHE A 145 -8.95 -11.49 -6.36
C PHE A 145 -7.70 -12.31 -6.02
N LEU A 146 -6.50 -11.78 -6.29
CA LEU A 146 -5.27 -12.44 -5.84
C LEU A 146 -5.15 -12.35 -4.30
N PRO A 147 -4.99 -13.47 -3.59
CA PRO A 147 -5.02 -13.52 -2.13
C PRO A 147 -3.93 -12.70 -1.46
N ASN A 148 -2.72 -12.68 -1.99
CA ASN A 148 -1.54 -12.07 -1.37
C ASN A 148 -1.75 -10.56 -1.10
N LEU A 149 -2.29 -9.85 -2.10
CA LEU A 149 -2.53 -8.42 -1.98
C LEU A 149 -3.57 -8.10 -0.89
N HIS A 150 -4.64 -8.89 -0.81
CA HIS A 150 -5.65 -8.75 0.24
C HIS A 150 -5.10 -9.11 1.61
N PHE A 151 -4.31 -10.16 1.72
CA PHE A 151 -3.71 -10.63 2.96
C PHE A 151 -2.82 -9.54 3.59
N TRP A 152 -1.90 -8.95 2.83
CA TRP A 152 -0.99 -7.93 3.35
C TRP A 152 -1.59 -6.54 3.52
N SER A 153 -2.71 -6.25 2.88
CA SER A 153 -3.42 -4.98 3.04
C SER A 153 -4.54 -5.02 4.07
N SER A 154 -4.68 -6.10 4.85
CA SER A 154 -5.80 -6.31 5.79
C SER A 154 -5.43 -6.17 7.27
N SER A 155 -4.26 -5.61 7.59
CA SER A 155 -3.77 -5.57 8.97
C SER A 155 -3.43 -4.18 9.48
N PHE A 156 -3.36 -4.02 10.81
CA PHE A 156 -2.78 -2.83 11.43
C PHE A 156 -1.30 -2.73 11.07
N GLY A 157 -1.01 -1.99 10.01
CA GLY A 157 0.36 -1.91 9.47
C GLY A 157 0.49 -1.01 8.27
N LYS A 158 1.70 -0.99 7.73
CA LYS A 158 2.04 -0.18 6.57
C LYS A 158 1.29 -0.60 5.30
N GLY A 159 1.02 -1.91 5.16
CA GLY A 159 0.41 -2.49 3.96
C GLY A 159 -0.97 -1.91 3.63
N SER A 160 -1.86 -1.85 4.62
CA SER A 160 -3.22 -1.32 4.46
C SER A 160 -3.22 0.18 4.13
N ILE A 161 -2.42 0.96 4.85
CA ILE A 161 -2.39 2.42 4.70
C ILE A 161 -1.70 2.83 3.39
N ILE A 162 -0.56 2.20 3.03
CA ILE A 162 0.10 2.52 1.75
C ILE A 162 -0.80 2.14 0.57
N PHE A 163 -1.51 1.02 0.66
CA PHE A 163 -2.42 0.58 -0.39
C PHE A 163 -3.59 1.54 -0.58
N LEU A 164 -4.18 2.05 0.52
CA LEU A 164 -5.15 3.14 0.48
C LEU A 164 -4.55 4.40 -0.18
N GLY A 165 -3.36 4.81 0.25
CA GLY A 165 -2.67 5.98 -0.30
C GLY A 165 -2.47 5.89 -1.80
N LEU A 166 -1.95 4.75 -2.28
CA LEU A 166 -1.77 4.49 -3.71
C LEU A 166 -3.11 4.50 -4.45
N GLY A 167 -4.15 3.83 -3.92
CA GLY A 167 -5.48 3.82 -4.53
C GLY A 167 -6.06 5.22 -4.70
N LEU A 168 -6.00 6.05 -3.65
CA LEU A 168 -6.45 7.44 -3.69
C LEU A 168 -5.63 8.29 -4.66
N PHE A 169 -4.31 8.13 -4.66
CA PHE A 169 -3.41 8.88 -5.53
C PHE A 169 -3.69 8.59 -7.01
N PHE A 170 -3.70 7.31 -7.40
CA PHE A 170 -3.96 6.93 -8.79
C PHE A 170 -5.38 7.26 -9.23
N TYR A 171 -6.37 7.09 -8.38
CA TYR A 171 -7.71 7.58 -8.65
C TYR A 171 -7.75 9.12 -8.84
N GLY A 172 -7.00 9.85 -8.02
CA GLY A 172 -6.94 11.32 -8.05
C GLY A 172 -6.27 11.88 -9.28
N ILE A 173 -5.13 11.30 -9.68
CA ILE A 173 -4.29 11.83 -10.78
C ILE A 173 -4.99 11.75 -12.16
N THR A 174 -5.95 10.85 -12.33
CA THR A 174 -6.69 10.73 -13.60
C THR A 174 -7.61 11.91 -13.88
N ASN A 175 -8.07 12.61 -12.85
CA ASN A 175 -8.89 13.82 -13.00
C ASN A 175 -8.63 14.80 -11.85
N VAL A 176 -7.48 15.46 -11.89
CA VAL A 176 -7.00 16.32 -10.81
C VAL A 176 -8.02 17.40 -10.40
N ARG A 177 -8.75 18.00 -11.37
CA ARG A 177 -9.71 19.05 -11.09
C ARG A 177 -10.87 18.60 -10.18
N GLN A 178 -11.35 17.38 -10.35
CA GLN A 178 -12.50 16.85 -9.61
C GLN A 178 -12.08 15.98 -8.43
N ARG A 179 -10.82 15.50 -8.41
CA ARG A 179 -10.31 14.51 -7.46
C ARG A 179 -9.05 15.01 -6.73
N LEU A 180 -8.91 16.34 -6.58
CA LEU A 180 -7.75 16.95 -5.94
C LEU A 180 -7.57 16.45 -4.49
N ILE A 181 -8.67 16.35 -3.72
CA ILE A 181 -8.62 15.90 -2.33
C ILE A 181 -8.09 14.46 -2.22
N PRO A 182 -8.62 13.46 -2.93
CA PRO A 182 -8.02 12.12 -2.95
C PRO A 182 -6.55 12.11 -3.37
N LEU A 183 -6.17 12.89 -4.38
CA LEU A 183 -4.78 13.00 -4.83
C LEU A 183 -3.85 13.48 -3.71
N LEU A 184 -4.22 14.57 -3.04
CA LEU A 184 -3.42 15.14 -1.95
C LEU A 184 -3.35 14.21 -0.74
N ILE A 185 -4.48 13.65 -0.31
CA ILE A 185 -4.51 12.69 0.80
C ILE A 185 -3.69 11.46 0.46
N GLY A 186 -3.85 10.91 -0.74
CA GLY A 186 -3.06 9.77 -1.22
C GLY A 186 -1.56 10.07 -1.22
N GLY A 187 -1.16 11.22 -1.75
CA GLY A 187 0.25 11.66 -1.75
C GLY A 187 0.82 11.82 -0.34
N LEU A 188 0.10 12.45 0.57
CA LEU A 188 0.50 12.60 1.97
C LEU A 188 0.66 11.23 2.65
N ILE A 189 -0.27 10.32 2.46
CA ILE A 189 -0.20 8.96 3.01
C ILE A 189 1.04 8.23 2.47
N ILE A 190 1.24 8.24 1.14
CA ILE A 190 2.39 7.55 0.53
C ILE A 190 3.71 8.10 1.08
N TYR A 191 3.84 9.43 1.16
CA TYR A 191 5.04 10.07 1.69
C TYR A 191 5.32 9.65 3.14
N HIS A 192 4.33 9.74 4.03
CA HIS A 192 4.54 9.43 5.43
C HIS A 192 4.78 7.93 5.67
N VAL A 193 4.11 7.05 4.94
CA VAL A 193 4.28 5.59 5.13
C VAL A 193 5.58 5.09 4.51
N ARG A 194 5.88 5.52 3.27
CA ARG A 194 7.06 5.07 2.51
C ARG A 194 7.57 6.17 1.57
N PRO A 195 8.43 7.09 2.04
CA PRO A 195 8.98 8.18 1.22
C PRO A 195 9.59 7.70 -0.11
N HIS A 196 10.30 6.57 -0.12
CA HIS A 196 10.88 5.99 -1.34
C HIS A 196 9.82 5.58 -2.38
N ILE A 197 8.65 5.08 -1.95
CA ILE A 197 7.54 4.79 -2.86
C ILE A 197 6.96 6.10 -3.41
N MET A 198 6.85 7.14 -2.59
CA MET A 198 6.42 8.46 -3.07
C MET A 198 7.35 9.00 -4.16
N LEU A 199 8.66 8.81 -4.00
CA LEU A 199 9.64 9.21 -4.99
C LEU A 199 9.44 8.47 -6.32
N VAL A 200 9.26 7.14 -6.29
CA VAL A 200 8.97 6.33 -7.48
C VAL A 200 7.66 6.78 -8.15
N VAL A 201 6.61 7.01 -7.37
CA VAL A 201 5.31 7.47 -7.87
C VAL A 201 5.40 8.85 -8.51
N LEU A 202 6.16 9.79 -7.91
CA LEU A 202 6.40 11.12 -8.48
C LEU A 202 7.14 11.05 -9.81
N VAL A 203 8.24 10.29 -9.87
CA VAL A 203 9.03 10.12 -11.10
C VAL A 203 8.17 9.49 -12.20
N SER A 204 7.50 8.39 -11.90
CA SER A 204 6.65 7.67 -12.86
C SER A 204 5.48 8.53 -13.37
N SER A 205 4.83 9.27 -12.46
CA SER A 205 3.73 10.16 -12.81
C SER A 205 4.21 11.34 -13.66
N THR A 206 5.38 11.89 -13.34
CA THR A 206 6.00 12.98 -14.10
C THR A 206 6.33 12.51 -15.50
N MET A 207 6.95 11.34 -15.64
CA MET A 207 7.23 10.75 -16.95
C MET A 207 5.95 10.53 -17.75
N GLY A 208 4.94 9.91 -17.16
CA GLY A 208 3.64 9.69 -17.80
C GLY A 208 2.97 10.99 -18.25
N PHE A 209 3.06 12.05 -17.46
CA PHE A 209 2.47 13.35 -17.76
C PHE A 209 3.26 14.11 -18.84
N VAL A 210 4.58 14.14 -18.75
CA VAL A 210 5.47 14.85 -19.70
C VAL A 210 5.40 14.19 -21.09
N PHE A 211 5.40 12.86 -21.16
CA PHE A 211 5.35 12.12 -22.42
C PHE A 211 3.94 11.85 -22.92
N SER A 212 2.90 12.29 -22.22
CA SER A 212 1.52 12.18 -22.70
C SER A 212 1.33 12.94 -24.01
N SER A 213 0.86 12.24 -25.03
CA SER A 213 0.72 12.80 -26.39
C SER A 213 -0.52 13.67 -26.60
N LYS A 214 -1.47 13.71 -25.66
CA LYS A 214 -2.79 14.33 -25.89
C LYS A 214 -3.16 15.38 -24.84
N GLY A 215 -3.45 16.61 -25.33
CA GLY A 215 -4.25 17.61 -24.61
C GLY A 215 -3.58 18.38 -23.47
N VAL A 216 -2.32 18.10 -23.15
CA VAL A 216 -1.60 18.80 -22.08
C VAL A 216 -0.75 19.92 -22.67
N SER A 217 -0.99 21.18 -22.23
CA SER A 217 -0.18 22.31 -22.66
C SER A 217 1.27 22.20 -22.18
N VAL A 218 2.21 22.74 -22.95
CA VAL A 218 3.64 22.80 -22.57
C VAL A 218 3.82 23.49 -21.23
N PHE A 219 3.07 24.56 -20.98
CA PHE A 219 3.11 25.26 -19.69
C PHE A 219 2.78 24.34 -18.51
N LEU A 220 1.70 23.54 -18.61
CA LEU A 220 1.33 22.61 -17.54
C LEU A 220 2.38 21.51 -17.33
N ARG A 221 3.03 21.04 -18.41
CA ARG A 221 4.14 20.08 -18.32
C ARG A 221 5.32 20.66 -17.55
N VAL A 222 5.69 21.90 -17.85
CA VAL A 222 6.78 22.61 -17.16
C VAL A 222 6.45 22.85 -15.68
N VAL A 223 5.23 23.29 -15.39
CA VAL A 223 4.78 23.49 -13.99
C VAL A 223 4.78 22.19 -13.20
N PHE A 224 4.31 21.10 -13.83
CA PHE A 224 4.31 19.79 -13.17
C PHE A 224 5.72 19.26 -12.96
N LEU A 225 6.60 19.39 -13.95
CA LEU A 225 8.00 18.99 -13.84
C LEU A 225 8.72 19.80 -12.75
N ALA A 226 8.51 21.11 -12.69
CA ALA A 226 9.10 21.95 -11.66
C ALA A 226 8.60 21.55 -10.25
N GLY A 227 7.29 21.35 -10.09
CA GLY A 227 6.71 20.88 -8.83
C GLY A 227 7.23 19.52 -8.39
N ALA A 228 7.34 18.57 -9.32
CA ALA A 228 7.91 17.26 -9.07
C ALA A 228 9.41 17.34 -8.69
N SER A 229 10.18 18.21 -9.34
CA SER A 229 11.60 18.44 -9.01
C SER A 229 11.76 19.02 -7.60
N VAL A 230 10.92 19.97 -7.22
CA VAL A 230 10.90 20.52 -5.85
C VAL A 230 10.54 19.44 -4.84
N ALA A 231 9.49 18.66 -5.09
CA ALA A 231 9.08 17.57 -4.21
C ALA A 231 10.20 16.50 -4.09
N PHE A 232 10.84 16.16 -5.21
CA PHE A 232 12.00 15.26 -5.22
C PHE A 232 13.11 15.79 -4.31
N PHE A 233 13.45 17.07 -4.40
CA PHE A 233 14.51 17.68 -3.60
C PHE A 233 14.23 17.61 -2.10
N PHE A 234 12.98 17.67 -1.67
CA PHE A 234 12.64 17.49 -0.26
C PHE A 234 12.63 16.02 0.20
N ILE A 235 12.22 15.11 -0.68
CA ILE A 235 12.03 13.69 -0.32
C ILE A 235 13.32 12.89 -0.40
N TYR A 236 14.28 13.24 -1.30
CA TYR A 236 15.45 12.40 -1.53
C TYR A 236 16.33 12.24 -0.28
N LYS A 237 16.43 13.27 0.55
CA LYS A 237 17.19 13.21 1.82
C LYS A 237 16.59 12.21 2.81
N ASP A 238 15.26 12.21 2.94
CA ASP A 238 14.56 11.24 3.78
C ASP A 238 14.76 9.81 3.27
N VAL A 239 14.82 9.64 1.95
CA VAL A 239 15.08 8.33 1.34
C VAL A 239 16.52 7.87 1.60
N LEU A 240 17.51 8.74 1.45
CA LEU A 240 18.91 8.41 1.76
C LEU A 240 19.07 8.03 3.24
N ALA A 241 18.51 8.82 4.14
CA ALA A 241 18.54 8.54 5.57
C ALA A 241 17.87 7.20 5.91
N MET A 242 16.74 6.86 5.25
CA MET A 242 16.03 5.59 5.45
C MET A 242 16.82 4.38 4.96
N VAL A 243 17.66 4.55 3.94
CA VAL A 243 18.55 3.49 3.41
C VAL A 243 19.84 3.39 4.20
N GLY A 244 20.12 4.37 5.08
CA GLY A 244 21.34 4.44 5.87
C GLY A 244 22.57 4.90 5.07
N ILE A 245 22.34 5.67 4.00
CA ILE A 245 23.38 6.25 3.15
C ILE A 245 23.52 7.73 3.49
N ASP A 246 24.73 8.16 3.83
CA ASP A 246 25.04 9.57 4.00
C ASP A 246 25.14 10.28 2.64
N GLU A 247 24.70 11.56 2.59
CA GLU A 247 24.71 12.35 1.35
C GLU A 247 26.10 12.45 0.72
N GLU A 248 27.14 12.59 1.54
CA GLU A 248 28.54 12.60 1.07
C GLU A 248 28.98 11.23 0.49
N GLN A 249 28.56 10.15 1.11
CA GLN A 249 28.83 8.80 0.61
C GLN A 249 28.13 8.53 -0.72
N PHE A 250 26.88 8.99 -0.84
CA PHE A 250 26.12 8.87 -2.10
C PHE A 250 26.80 9.61 -3.26
N ILE A 251 27.29 10.82 -3.01
CA ILE A 251 27.97 11.65 -4.04
C ILE A 251 29.33 11.08 -4.42
N THR A 252 30.08 10.53 -3.46
CA THR A 252 31.47 10.09 -3.67
C THR A 252 31.60 8.64 -4.10
N GLN A 253 30.73 7.75 -3.62
CA GLN A 253 30.85 6.30 -3.79
C GLN A 253 29.67 5.69 -4.57
N GLY A 254 28.62 6.48 -4.86
CA GLY A 254 27.40 5.99 -5.50
C GLY A 254 26.48 5.23 -4.53
N LEU A 255 25.52 4.52 -5.11
CA LEU A 255 24.50 3.79 -4.35
C LEU A 255 25.03 2.38 -3.97
N ASP A 256 25.54 2.21 -2.75
CA ASP A 256 25.86 0.88 -2.20
C ASP A 256 24.70 0.38 -1.31
N LEU A 257 23.95 -0.59 -1.81
CA LEU A 257 22.85 -1.25 -1.11
C LEU A 257 23.26 -2.57 -0.44
N SER A 258 24.53 -2.95 -0.46
CA SER A 258 25.00 -4.24 0.06
C SER A 258 24.70 -4.42 1.55
N HIS A 259 24.90 -3.37 2.35
CA HIS A 259 24.57 -3.36 3.78
C HIS A 259 23.08 -3.57 3.99
N ARG A 260 22.24 -2.89 3.21
CA ARG A 260 20.77 -3.01 3.31
C ARG A 260 20.29 -4.40 2.89
N ALA A 261 20.88 -4.98 1.85
CA ALA A 261 20.57 -6.36 1.42
C ALA A 261 20.89 -7.36 2.54
N LYS A 262 22.04 -7.21 3.21
CA LYS A 262 22.40 -8.06 4.37
C LYS A 262 21.44 -7.90 5.55
N GLU A 263 21.03 -6.67 5.86
CA GLU A 263 20.04 -6.45 6.94
C GLU A 263 18.68 -7.11 6.61
N LEU A 264 18.22 -6.99 5.37
CA LEU A 264 16.97 -7.59 4.92
C LEU A 264 17.04 -9.13 4.86
N SER A 265 18.22 -9.70 4.60
CA SER A 265 18.39 -11.17 4.58
C SER A 265 18.24 -11.82 5.95
N LYS A 266 18.37 -11.06 7.04
CA LYS A 266 18.16 -11.54 8.43
C LYS A 266 16.68 -11.75 8.77
N ALA A 267 15.74 -11.26 7.96
CA ALA A 267 14.32 -11.50 8.17
C ALA A 267 13.99 -13.00 7.96
N THR A 268 12.95 -13.50 8.61
CA THR A 268 12.54 -14.92 8.57
C THR A 268 12.32 -15.47 7.15
N SER A 269 11.94 -14.60 6.21
CA SER A 269 11.80 -14.91 4.77
C SER A 269 12.87 -14.26 3.91
N GLY A 270 13.91 -13.71 4.53
CA GLY A 270 14.98 -13.00 3.84
C GLY A 270 15.90 -13.94 3.06
N ILE A 271 16.33 -13.49 1.89
CA ILE A 271 17.34 -14.17 1.07
C ILE A 271 18.50 -13.22 0.89
N ASP A 272 19.72 -13.71 1.09
CA ASP A 272 20.91 -12.92 0.81
C ASP A 272 21.14 -12.88 -0.70
N ILE A 273 20.82 -11.73 -1.29
CA ILE A 273 20.99 -11.48 -2.73
C ILE A 273 22.28 -10.72 -3.05
N SER A 274 23.12 -10.45 -2.05
CA SER A 274 24.33 -9.62 -2.21
C SER A 274 25.33 -10.17 -3.23
N GLN A 275 25.35 -11.50 -3.40
CA GLN A 275 26.22 -12.21 -4.34
C GLN A 275 25.57 -12.47 -5.71
N TYR A 276 24.31 -12.08 -5.90
CA TYR A 276 23.60 -12.34 -7.15
C TYR A 276 23.94 -11.28 -8.20
N SER A 277 23.98 -11.69 -9.46
CA SER A 277 24.05 -10.74 -10.58
C SER A 277 22.80 -9.86 -10.62
N LEU A 278 22.88 -8.64 -11.14
CA LEU A 278 21.77 -7.71 -11.22
C LEU A 278 20.48 -8.34 -11.81
N PRO A 279 20.53 -9.10 -12.93
CA PRO A 279 19.33 -9.79 -13.46
C PRO A 279 18.73 -10.77 -12.44
N MET A 280 19.57 -11.50 -11.70
CA MET A 280 19.11 -12.48 -10.71
C MET A 280 18.56 -11.78 -9.45
N GLN A 281 19.09 -10.62 -9.06
CA GLN A 281 18.52 -9.79 -8.01
C GLN A 281 17.11 -9.32 -8.39
N VAL A 282 16.93 -8.80 -9.61
CA VAL A 282 15.64 -8.37 -10.14
C VAL A 282 14.65 -9.53 -10.22
N PHE A 283 15.08 -10.68 -10.75
CA PHE A 283 14.25 -11.88 -10.80
C PHE A 283 13.82 -12.32 -9.40
N THR A 284 14.74 -12.38 -8.44
CA THR A 284 14.46 -12.75 -7.06
C THR A 284 13.45 -11.80 -6.42
N PHE A 285 13.61 -10.50 -6.65
CA PHE A 285 12.71 -9.49 -6.10
C PHE A 285 11.28 -9.57 -6.67
N LEU A 286 11.16 -9.86 -7.98
CA LEU A 286 9.85 -9.83 -8.66
C LEU A 286 9.06 -11.14 -8.53
N TYR A 287 9.75 -12.30 -8.51
CA TYR A 287 9.10 -13.59 -8.73
C TYR A 287 9.27 -14.60 -7.60
N ARG A 288 10.12 -14.35 -6.58
CA ARG A 288 10.26 -15.28 -5.46
C ARG A 288 9.33 -14.93 -4.29
N PRO A 289 8.89 -15.92 -3.47
CA PRO A 289 9.23 -17.34 -3.57
C PRO A 289 8.58 -18.04 -4.76
N LEU A 290 9.28 -19.04 -5.31
CA LEU A 290 8.73 -20.04 -6.21
C LEU A 290 8.64 -21.38 -5.49
N PHE A 291 7.91 -22.35 -6.04
CA PHE A 291 7.60 -23.62 -5.38
C PHE A 291 8.79 -24.34 -4.74
N VAL A 292 9.98 -24.23 -5.34
CA VAL A 292 11.20 -24.90 -4.89
C VAL A 292 11.81 -24.27 -3.64
N ASP A 293 11.59 -22.97 -3.45
CA ASP A 293 12.15 -22.17 -2.35
C ASP A 293 11.07 -21.54 -1.45
N ALA A 294 9.85 -22.05 -1.56
CA ALA A 294 8.71 -21.56 -0.82
C ALA A 294 8.82 -21.90 0.69
N PRO A 295 8.85 -20.93 1.60
CA PRO A 295 8.87 -21.20 3.04
C PRO A 295 7.46 -21.62 3.51
N GLY A 296 7.22 -22.94 3.55
CA GLY A 296 5.96 -23.51 4.06
C GLY A 296 4.73 -23.27 3.16
N MET A 297 3.56 -23.56 3.70
CA MET A 297 2.28 -23.55 2.95
C MET A 297 1.95 -22.17 2.35
N LEU A 298 2.16 -21.10 3.11
CA LEU A 298 1.91 -19.74 2.61
C LEU A 298 2.84 -19.37 1.46
N GLY A 299 4.12 -19.76 1.54
CA GLY A 299 5.06 -19.58 0.45
C GLY A 299 4.61 -20.29 -0.83
N ILE A 300 4.04 -21.49 -0.72
CA ILE A 300 3.48 -22.23 -1.87
C ILE A 300 2.30 -21.47 -2.49
N ILE A 301 1.38 -20.93 -1.68
CA ILE A 301 0.25 -20.13 -2.17
C ILE A 301 0.76 -18.89 -2.92
N VAL A 302 1.73 -18.17 -2.33
CA VAL A 302 2.35 -17.00 -2.96
C VAL A 302 3.08 -17.39 -4.26
N SER A 303 3.69 -18.59 -4.32
CA SER A 303 4.34 -19.08 -5.53
C SER A 303 3.37 -19.23 -6.70
N PHE A 304 2.15 -19.70 -6.46
CA PHE A 304 1.11 -19.74 -7.50
C PHE A 304 0.79 -18.33 -8.02
N GLU A 305 0.69 -17.34 -7.16
CA GLU A 305 0.47 -15.96 -7.60
C GLU A 305 1.66 -15.40 -8.37
N ASN A 306 2.89 -15.67 -7.91
CA ASN A 306 4.11 -15.19 -8.56
C ASN A 306 4.31 -15.73 -9.97
N VAL A 307 3.73 -16.87 -10.30
CA VAL A 307 3.70 -17.41 -11.68
C VAL A 307 2.69 -16.63 -12.57
N PHE A 308 1.69 -16.00 -11.95
CA PHE A 308 0.71 -15.18 -12.68
C PHE A 308 1.21 -13.76 -13.01
N TYR A 309 2.21 -13.26 -12.29
CA TYR A 309 2.85 -11.97 -12.53
C TYR A 309 3.95 -12.06 -13.59
#